data_dfbdeb76f164133f4e931da65bba2c5c
#
_entry.id   dfbdeb76f164133f4e931da65bba2c5c
#
_cell.length_a   1.000
_cell.length_b   1.000
_cell.length_c   1.000
_cell.angle_alpha   90.00
_cell.angle_beta   90.00
_cell.angle_gamma   90.00
#
_symmetry.space_group_name_H-M   'P 1'
#
loop_
_entity.id
_entity.type
_entity.pdbx_description
1 polymer ?
#
loop_
_entity_poly.entity_id
_entity_poly.type
_entity_poly.pdbx_seq_one_letter_code
_entity_poly.pdbx_strand_id
1 'polypeptide(L)'
;MFAGRLEPQKGVVVLCKVLKMLAGDARFFFTIAGDGSQRTLVEQTLAEIAAEGKPLNAELVPPIFGLAGYMQSFDYLFMPSEFEGLSMLSMEASLNRLPVIANACPGLADTLPADWSLLAHGNNIDDYRRIFNLLPTADRDALTQQAYAFAKERFSVRTMQERYEAWYKAERSIC
;
A
#
# COMPACT_ATOMS: atom_id res chain seq x y z
N MET A 1 7.73 -0.88 1.74
CA MET A 1 7.36 -0.39 3.09
C MET A 1 5.91 -0.67 3.43
N PHE A 2 5.55 -0.71 4.71
CA PHE A 2 4.18 -0.57 5.23
C PHE A 2 4.13 0.74 6.03
N ALA A 3 3.05 1.52 5.88
CA ALA A 3 2.87 2.74 6.67
C ALA A 3 1.40 2.91 7.09
N GLY A 4 1.17 3.19 8.37
CA GLY A 4 -0.17 3.40 8.88
C GLY A 4 -0.34 3.00 10.35
N ARG A 5 -1.57 3.13 10.84
CA ARG A 5 -1.90 2.66 12.19
C ARG A 5 -1.76 1.14 12.26
N LEU A 6 -1.13 0.65 13.31
CA LEU A 6 -1.02 -0.79 13.55
C LEU A 6 -2.31 -1.31 14.20
N GLU A 7 -3.40 -1.32 13.43
CA GLU A 7 -4.73 -1.74 13.83
C GLU A 7 -5.24 -2.91 12.97
N PRO A 8 -6.20 -3.72 13.44
CA PRO A 8 -6.76 -4.84 12.68
C PRO A 8 -7.22 -4.42 11.28
N GLN A 9 -7.90 -3.29 11.16
CA GLN A 9 -8.38 -2.73 9.90
C GLN A 9 -7.27 -2.57 8.83
N LYS A 10 -6.04 -2.30 9.26
CA LYS A 10 -4.89 -2.12 8.37
C LYS A 10 -4.22 -3.44 7.96
N GLY A 11 -4.79 -4.56 8.36
CA GLY A 11 -4.33 -5.89 7.97
C GLY A 11 -3.00 -6.30 8.62
N VAL A 12 -2.74 -5.85 9.86
CA VAL A 12 -1.47 -6.15 10.55
C VAL A 12 -1.23 -7.65 10.72
N VAL A 13 -2.30 -8.44 10.90
CA VAL A 13 -2.19 -9.92 10.94
C VAL A 13 -1.67 -10.46 9.59
N VAL A 14 -2.14 -9.90 8.49
CA VAL A 14 -1.68 -10.29 7.14
C VAL A 14 -0.23 -9.83 6.93
N LEU A 15 0.12 -8.61 7.36
CA LEU A 15 1.50 -8.12 7.35
C LEU A 15 2.42 -9.13 8.07
N CYS A 16 2.08 -9.56 9.30
CA CYS A 16 2.88 -10.51 10.06
C CYS A 16 3.04 -11.86 9.33
N LYS A 17 1.98 -12.36 8.68
CA LYS A 17 2.06 -13.58 7.85
C LYS A 17 2.99 -13.39 6.65
N VAL A 18 2.95 -12.22 5.99
CA VAL A 18 3.84 -11.90 4.87
C VAL A 18 5.29 -11.81 5.33
N LEU A 19 5.56 -11.17 6.47
CA LEU A 19 6.92 -11.13 7.04
C LEU A 19 7.47 -12.54 7.30
N LYS A 20 6.67 -13.44 7.89
CA LYS A 20 7.04 -14.84 8.08
C LYS A 20 7.28 -15.59 6.76
N MET A 21 6.45 -15.32 5.76
CA MET A 21 6.59 -15.91 4.42
C MET A 21 7.91 -15.49 3.73
N LEU A 22 8.32 -14.24 3.94
CA LEU A 22 9.53 -13.68 3.32
C LEU A 22 10.79 -13.87 4.17
N ALA A 23 10.67 -14.43 5.37
CA ALA A 23 11.81 -14.73 6.22
C ALA A 23 12.78 -15.71 5.51
N GLY A 24 14.06 -15.32 5.40
CA GLY A 24 15.07 -16.03 4.63
C GLY A 24 15.27 -15.53 3.21
N ASP A 25 14.42 -14.63 2.71
CA ASP A 25 14.58 -14.05 1.38
C ASP A 25 15.29 -12.69 1.46
N ALA A 26 16.58 -12.68 1.15
CA ALA A 26 17.41 -11.46 1.23
C ALA A 26 17.09 -10.39 0.16
N ARG A 27 16.19 -10.69 -0.79
CA ARG A 27 15.78 -9.72 -1.83
C ARG A 27 14.89 -8.62 -1.29
N PHE A 28 14.26 -8.83 -0.13
CA PHE A 28 13.30 -7.90 0.44
C PHE A 28 13.81 -7.27 1.73
N PHE A 29 13.57 -5.96 1.86
CA PHE A 29 13.72 -5.20 3.08
C PHE A 29 12.36 -4.55 3.42
N PHE A 30 11.89 -4.69 4.67
CA PHE A 30 10.64 -4.11 5.13
C PHE A 30 10.86 -2.99 6.14
N THR A 31 10.47 -1.77 5.80
CA THR A 31 10.26 -0.70 6.79
C THR A 31 8.78 -0.68 7.17
N ILE A 32 8.49 -0.90 8.44
CA ILE A 32 7.14 -0.86 9.02
C ILE A 32 7.03 0.41 9.84
N ALA A 33 6.33 1.42 9.29
CA ALA A 33 6.20 2.73 9.91
C ALA A 33 4.81 2.90 10.52
N GLY A 34 4.71 2.97 11.85
CA GLY A 34 3.41 3.13 12.50
C GLY A 34 3.40 2.80 13.97
N ASP A 35 2.22 3.01 14.57
CA ASP A 35 1.90 2.65 15.95
C ASP A 35 0.42 2.28 16.05
N GLY A 36 0.04 1.55 17.10
CA GLY A 36 -1.33 1.12 17.35
C GLY A 36 -1.44 -0.11 18.22
N SER A 37 -2.68 -0.58 18.40
CA SER A 37 -3.00 -1.68 19.31
C SER A 37 -2.30 -3.01 18.97
N GLN A 38 -1.90 -3.21 17.72
CA GLN A 38 -1.22 -4.42 17.25
C GLN A 38 0.30 -4.27 17.10
N ARG A 39 0.90 -3.22 17.67
CA ARG A 39 2.36 -3.03 17.66
C ARG A 39 3.09 -4.24 18.25
N THR A 40 2.64 -4.71 19.41
CA THR A 40 3.22 -5.87 20.09
C THR A 40 3.19 -7.13 19.22
N LEU A 41 2.14 -7.31 18.41
CA LEU A 41 2.06 -8.45 17.48
C LEU A 41 3.18 -8.39 16.42
N VAL A 42 3.49 -7.20 15.91
CA VAL A 42 4.59 -7.01 14.95
C VAL A 42 5.93 -7.30 15.63
N GLU A 43 6.17 -6.74 16.82
CA GLU A 43 7.40 -6.95 17.60
C GLU A 43 7.64 -8.44 17.90
N GLN A 44 6.60 -9.14 18.34
CA GLN A 44 6.65 -10.59 18.57
C GLN A 44 6.96 -11.37 17.30
N THR A 45 6.32 -11.00 16.18
CA THR A 45 6.56 -11.67 14.89
C THR A 45 8.02 -11.51 14.46
N LEU A 46 8.59 -10.32 14.59
CA LEU A 46 9.99 -10.07 14.26
C LEU A 46 10.93 -10.87 15.17
N ALA A 47 10.62 -10.95 16.47
CA ALA A 47 11.40 -11.71 17.43
C ALA A 47 11.33 -13.24 17.15
N GLU A 48 10.16 -13.77 16.79
CA GLU A 48 9.99 -15.18 16.40
C GLU A 48 10.81 -15.52 15.16
N ILE A 49 10.79 -14.68 14.11
CA ILE A 49 11.57 -14.88 12.90
C ILE A 49 13.07 -14.86 13.21
N ALA A 50 13.51 -13.94 14.07
CA ALA A 50 14.91 -13.88 14.50
C ALA A 50 15.32 -15.12 15.29
N ALA A 51 14.46 -15.64 16.17
CA ALA A 51 14.69 -16.85 16.95
C ALA A 51 14.81 -18.12 16.08
N GLU A 52 14.12 -18.17 14.93
CA GLU A 52 14.23 -19.25 13.96
C GLU A 52 15.54 -19.22 13.16
N GLY A 53 16.41 -18.20 13.39
CA GLY A 53 17.66 -18.02 12.66
C GLY A 53 17.47 -17.69 11.17
N LYS A 54 16.29 -17.31 10.75
CA LYS A 54 16.01 -16.89 9.39
C LYS A 54 16.33 -15.39 9.23
N PRO A 55 17.20 -14.99 8.30
CA PRO A 55 17.41 -13.58 8.06
C PRO A 55 16.10 -12.94 7.57
N LEU A 56 15.67 -11.87 8.22
CA LEU A 56 14.63 -10.98 7.74
C LEU A 56 15.14 -9.56 7.88
N ASN A 57 15.29 -8.89 6.76
CA ASN A 57 15.62 -7.48 6.76
C ASN A 57 14.34 -6.68 6.98
N ALA A 58 13.99 -6.42 8.24
CA ALA A 58 12.82 -5.63 8.59
C ALA A 58 13.12 -4.73 9.79
N GLU A 59 12.52 -3.56 9.78
CA GLU A 59 12.57 -2.60 10.89
C GLU A 59 11.17 -2.08 11.23
N LEU A 60 10.90 -1.91 12.51
CA LEU A 60 9.69 -1.24 13.01
C LEU A 60 10.07 0.14 13.53
N VAL A 61 9.56 1.17 12.87
CA VAL A 61 9.86 2.58 13.19
C VAL A 61 8.58 3.32 13.62
N PRO A 62 8.71 4.42 14.38
CA PRO A 62 7.59 5.30 14.68
C PRO A 62 6.90 5.82 13.41
N PRO A 63 5.67 6.38 13.52
CA PRO A 63 5.02 7.05 12.41
C PRO A 63 5.93 8.13 11.79
N ILE A 64 6.05 8.12 10.46
CA ILE A 64 6.89 9.06 9.73
C ILE A 64 6.05 10.29 9.36
N PHE A 65 6.38 11.44 9.93
CA PHE A 65 5.77 12.71 9.54
C PHE A 65 6.30 13.16 8.18
N GLY A 66 5.39 13.66 7.32
CA GLY A 66 5.77 14.09 5.96
C GLY A 66 6.18 12.92 5.07
N LEU A 67 5.58 11.75 5.26
CA LEU A 67 5.90 10.49 4.55
C LEU A 67 6.00 10.67 3.03
N ALA A 68 5.17 11.54 2.44
CA ALA A 68 5.20 11.81 1.00
C ALA A 68 6.61 12.22 0.49
N GLY A 69 7.38 12.94 1.30
CA GLY A 69 8.76 13.33 0.96
C GLY A 69 9.77 12.17 0.94
N TYR A 70 9.42 11.04 1.54
CA TYR A 70 10.28 9.85 1.63
C TYR A 70 9.82 8.69 0.75
N MET A 71 8.62 8.77 0.15
CA MET A 71 8.03 7.67 -0.61
C MET A 71 8.93 7.17 -1.75
N GLN A 72 9.65 8.07 -2.42
CA GLN A 72 10.56 7.71 -3.50
C GLN A 72 11.81 6.94 -3.07
N SER A 73 12.06 6.83 -1.76
CA SER A 73 13.16 6.01 -1.21
C SER A 73 12.78 4.53 -1.09
N PHE A 74 11.54 4.18 -1.41
CA PHE A 74 11.02 2.82 -1.35
C PHE A 74 10.64 2.31 -2.74
N ASP A 75 10.65 1.00 -2.92
CA ASP A 75 10.24 0.37 -4.17
C ASP A 75 8.75 0.13 -4.25
N TYR A 76 8.12 -0.25 -3.14
CA TYR A 76 6.69 -0.57 -3.06
C TYR A 76 6.09 -0.16 -1.71
N LEU A 77 4.84 0.30 -1.74
CA LEU A 77 3.99 0.43 -0.55
C LEU A 77 3.13 -0.83 -0.41
N PHE A 78 3.13 -1.46 0.76
CA PHE A 78 2.32 -2.63 1.07
C PHE A 78 1.12 -2.23 1.93
N MET A 79 -0.08 -2.48 1.43
CA MET A 79 -1.35 -2.10 2.05
C MET A 79 -2.32 -3.29 2.09
N PRO A 80 -2.20 -4.20 3.07
CA PRO A 80 -3.09 -5.34 3.23
C PRO A 80 -4.37 -4.98 3.99
N SER A 81 -4.84 -3.74 3.90
CA SER A 81 -6.00 -3.25 4.63
C SER A 81 -7.25 -4.09 4.33
N GLU A 82 -8.02 -4.42 5.37
CA GLU A 82 -9.28 -5.15 5.21
C GLU A 82 -10.41 -4.23 4.75
N PHE A 83 -10.31 -2.96 5.11
CA PHE A 83 -11.30 -1.94 4.77
C PHE A 83 -10.63 -0.56 4.70
N GLU A 84 -11.01 0.23 3.68
CA GLU A 84 -10.71 1.66 3.54
C GLU A 84 -11.96 2.41 3.09
N GLY A 85 -12.12 3.67 3.52
CA GLY A 85 -13.15 4.55 2.96
C GLY A 85 -12.75 5.00 1.55
N LEU A 86 -11.72 5.83 1.46
CA LEU A 86 -10.95 6.14 0.25
C LEU A 86 -9.51 6.33 0.67
N SER A 87 -8.60 5.52 0.15
CA SER A 87 -7.24 5.49 0.65
C SER A 87 -6.40 6.67 0.15
N MET A 88 -6.30 7.72 0.98
CA MET A 88 -5.42 8.86 0.70
C MET A 88 -3.96 8.42 0.53
N LEU A 89 -3.50 7.49 1.36
CA LEU A 89 -2.12 7.00 1.32
C LEU A 89 -1.80 6.30 -0.01
N SER A 90 -2.73 5.50 -0.56
CA SER A 90 -2.56 4.87 -1.87
C SER A 90 -2.49 5.91 -2.99
N MET A 91 -3.34 6.94 -2.95
CA MET A 91 -3.30 8.04 -3.92
C MET A 91 -1.99 8.83 -3.83
N GLU A 92 -1.56 9.17 -2.61
CA GLU A 92 -0.28 9.84 -2.37
C GLU A 92 0.90 9.02 -2.86
N ALA A 93 0.91 7.70 -2.60
CA ALA A 93 1.94 6.80 -3.08
C ALA A 93 2.01 6.79 -4.60
N SER A 94 0.88 6.63 -5.28
CA SER A 94 0.80 6.64 -6.74
C SER A 94 1.28 7.97 -7.35
N LEU A 95 0.90 9.10 -6.74
CA LEU A 95 1.36 10.44 -7.17
C LEU A 95 2.85 10.66 -6.89
N ASN A 96 3.41 10.01 -5.88
CA ASN A 96 4.84 10.00 -5.58
C ASN A 96 5.61 8.88 -6.28
N ARG A 97 5.03 8.23 -7.29
CA ARG A 97 5.68 7.19 -8.10
C ARG A 97 6.09 5.94 -7.29
N LEU A 98 5.34 5.63 -6.25
CA LEU A 98 5.52 4.46 -5.42
C LEU A 98 4.38 3.47 -5.71
N PRO A 99 4.62 2.37 -6.44
CA PRO A 99 3.60 1.35 -6.72
C PRO A 99 3.08 0.71 -5.44
N VAL A 100 1.77 0.39 -5.43
CA VAL A 100 1.09 -0.14 -4.24
C VAL A 100 0.78 -1.62 -4.42
N ILE A 101 1.23 -2.44 -3.48
CA ILE A 101 0.77 -3.83 -3.31
C ILE A 101 -0.41 -3.77 -2.35
N ALA A 102 -1.61 -4.09 -2.81
CA ALA A 102 -2.84 -3.83 -2.07
C ALA A 102 -3.76 -5.04 -1.97
N ASN A 103 -4.57 -5.08 -0.92
CA ASN A 103 -5.79 -5.89 -0.91
C ASN A 103 -6.86 -5.24 -1.78
N ALA A 104 -7.62 -6.06 -2.52
CA ALA A 104 -8.74 -5.63 -3.36
C ALA A 104 -10.00 -5.30 -2.54
N CYS A 105 -9.86 -4.55 -1.43
CA CYS A 105 -11.01 -4.07 -0.69
C CYS A 105 -11.56 -2.75 -1.27
N PRO A 106 -12.87 -2.47 -1.08
CA PRO A 106 -13.47 -1.20 -1.46
C PRO A 106 -12.70 -0.01 -0.86
N GLY A 107 -12.66 1.11 -1.58
CA GLY A 107 -11.95 2.31 -1.15
C GLY A 107 -10.43 2.27 -1.30
N LEU A 108 -9.83 1.07 -1.37
CA LEU A 108 -8.41 0.90 -1.70
C LEU A 108 -8.25 0.53 -3.18
N ALA A 109 -8.96 -0.50 -3.65
CA ALA A 109 -8.95 -0.89 -5.07
C ALA A 109 -9.41 0.26 -5.98
N ASP A 110 -10.35 1.09 -5.53
CA ASP A 110 -10.86 2.25 -6.27
C ASP A 110 -9.79 3.34 -6.53
N THR A 111 -8.69 3.31 -5.79
CA THR A 111 -7.55 4.25 -5.95
C THR A 111 -6.47 3.75 -6.90
N LEU A 112 -6.65 2.57 -7.50
CA LEU A 112 -5.70 1.90 -8.38
C LEU A 112 -6.34 1.59 -9.74
N PRO A 113 -5.55 1.36 -10.81
CA PRO A 113 -6.07 0.92 -12.11
C PRO A 113 -6.87 -0.38 -11.98
N ALA A 114 -7.92 -0.56 -12.81
CA ALA A 114 -8.79 -1.73 -12.75
C ALA A 114 -8.05 -3.05 -13.06
N ASP A 115 -6.99 -2.97 -13.85
CA ASP A 115 -6.13 -4.10 -14.25
C ASP A 115 -4.83 -4.17 -13.41
N TRP A 116 -4.84 -3.58 -12.20
CA TRP A 116 -3.66 -3.50 -11.37
C TRP A 116 -3.15 -4.87 -10.93
N SER A 117 -1.98 -5.26 -11.41
CA SER A 117 -1.42 -6.62 -11.24
C SER A 117 -0.96 -6.94 -9.80
N LEU A 118 -0.78 -5.91 -8.97
CA LEU A 118 -0.35 -6.05 -7.57
C LEU A 118 -1.52 -6.05 -6.58
N LEU A 119 -2.74 -6.43 -7.03
CA LEU A 119 -3.89 -6.65 -6.17
C LEU A 119 -3.97 -8.09 -5.67
N ALA A 120 -4.19 -8.23 -4.37
CA ALA A 120 -4.54 -9.47 -3.69
C ALA A 120 -6.06 -9.56 -3.54
N HIS A 121 -6.71 -10.46 -4.25
CA HIS A 121 -8.17 -10.53 -4.27
C HIS A 121 -8.79 -11.25 -3.06
N GLY A 122 -8.02 -12.09 -2.38
CA GLY A 122 -8.47 -12.83 -1.21
C GLY A 122 -7.88 -12.34 0.12
N ASN A 123 -7.03 -11.31 0.10
CA ASN A 123 -6.26 -10.84 1.28
C ASN A 123 -5.57 -11.99 2.05
N ASN A 124 -5.12 -13.01 1.34
CA ASN A 124 -4.53 -14.22 1.89
C ASN A 124 -3.06 -14.36 1.49
N ILE A 125 -2.37 -15.28 2.15
CA ILE A 125 -0.93 -15.46 1.98
C ILE A 125 -0.55 -15.95 0.58
N ASP A 126 -1.42 -16.70 -0.10
CA ASP A 126 -1.13 -17.24 -1.43
C ASP A 126 -1.20 -16.16 -2.50
N ASP A 127 -2.14 -15.23 -2.39
CA ASP A 127 -2.19 -14.05 -3.25
C ASP A 127 -0.93 -13.20 -3.11
N TYR A 128 -0.51 -12.94 -1.87
CA TYR A 128 0.71 -12.16 -1.64
C TYR A 128 1.96 -12.91 -2.05
N ARG A 129 2.03 -14.24 -1.86
CA ARG A 129 3.14 -15.06 -2.36
C ARG A 129 3.27 -14.93 -3.88
N ARG A 130 2.16 -14.99 -4.61
CA ARG A 130 2.15 -14.77 -6.06
C ARG A 130 2.70 -13.39 -6.41
N ILE A 131 2.22 -12.35 -5.74
CA ILE A 131 2.65 -10.96 -6.00
C ILE A 131 4.15 -10.79 -5.68
N PHE A 132 4.61 -11.18 -4.50
CA PHE A 132 6.02 -11.02 -4.11
C PHE A 132 6.97 -11.83 -5.01
N ASN A 133 6.54 -12.97 -5.54
CA ASN A 133 7.32 -13.72 -6.52
C ASN A 133 7.43 -13.02 -7.89
N LEU A 134 6.49 -12.16 -8.23
CA LEU A 134 6.55 -11.37 -9.47
C LEU A 134 7.49 -10.16 -9.35
N LEU A 135 7.62 -9.54 -8.17
CA LEU A 135 8.32 -8.28 -8.00
C LEU A 135 9.75 -8.25 -8.56
N PRO A 136 10.59 -9.29 -8.40
CA PRO A 136 11.97 -9.26 -8.89
C PRO A 136 12.10 -9.18 -10.42
N THR A 137 11.05 -9.56 -11.15
CA THR A 137 11.01 -9.57 -12.62
C THR A 137 9.99 -8.57 -13.20
N ALA A 138 9.23 -7.88 -12.35
CA ALA A 138 8.25 -6.90 -12.77
C ALA A 138 8.93 -5.65 -13.35
N ASP A 139 8.36 -5.11 -14.39
CA ASP A 139 8.74 -3.78 -14.88
C ASP A 139 8.19 -2.72 -13.93
N ARG A 140 9.01 -2.35 -12.93
CA ARG A 140 8.66 -1.37 -11.91
C ARG A 140 8.37 0.00 -12.51
N ASP A 141 9.08 0.39 -13.57
CA ASP A 141 8.88 1.68 -14.20
C ASP A 141 7.53 1.74 -14.92
N ALA A 142 7.13 0.68 -15.60
CA ALA A 142 5.79 0.55 -16.19
C ALA A 142 4.69 0.62 -15.12
N LEU A 143 4.82 -0.12 -14.03
CA LEU A 143 3.90 -0.07 -12.89
C LEU A 143 3.80 1.34 -12.30
N THR A 144 4.94 1.99 -12.11
CA THR A 144 5.03 3.35 -11.59
C THR A 144 4.30 4.35 -12.51
N GLN A 145 4.50 4.25 -13.82
CA GLN A 145 3.83 5.13 -14.79
C GLN A 145 2.33 4.89 -14.84
N GLN A 146 1.89 3.62 -14.82
CA GLN A 146 0.49 3.25 -14.82
C GLN A 146 -0.24 3.83 -13.59
N ALA A 147 0.30 3.60 -12.39
CA ALA A 147 -0.29 4.11 -11.14
C ALA A 147 -0.31 5.65 -11.10
N TYR A 148 0.79 6.29 -11.50
CA TYR A 148 0.90 7.75 -11.52
C TYR A 148 -0.10 8.37 -12.51
N ALA A 149 -0.19 7.87 -13.73
CA ALA A 149 -1.11 8.38 -14.75
C ALA A 149 -2.56 8.28 -14.27
N PHE A 150 -2.95 7.12 -13.73
CA PHE A 150 -4.29 6.89 -13.18
C PHE A 150 -4.60 7.85 -12.02
N ALA A 151 -3.70 7.98 -11.05
CA ALA A 151 -3.92 8.84 -9.89
C ALA A 151 -3.98 10.32 -10.29
N LYS A 152 -3.12 10.77 -11.20
CA LYS A 152 -3.09 12.15 -11.70
C LYS A 152 -4.37 12.51 -12.45
N GLU A 153 -4.88 11.61 -13.28
CA GLU A 153 -6.13 11.82 -14.01
C GLU A 153 -7.34 11.89 -13.07
N ARG A 154 -7.41 11.03 -12.06
CA ARG A 154 -8.62 10.88 -11.25
C ARG A 154 -8.65 11.72 -9.99
N PHE A 155 -7.50 11.94 -9.35
CA PHE A 155 -7.40 12.48 -7.99
C PHE A 155 -6.60 13.80 -7.90
N SER A 156 -6.24 14.43 -9.01
CA SER A 156 -5.61 15.75 -8.96
C SER A 156 -6.63 16.80 -8.47
N VAL A 157 -6.12 17.81 -7.79
CA VAL A 157 -6.94 18.97 -7.36
C VAL A 157 -7.66 19.60 -8.55
N ARG A 158 -6.99 19.68 -9.70
CA ARG A 158 -7.57 20.18 -10.95
C ARG A 158 -8.77 19.35 -11.39
N THR A 159 -8.64 18.03 -11.46
CA THR A 159 -9.74 17.13 -11.83
C THR A 159 -10.90 17.23 -10.85
N MET A 160 -10.62 17.35 -9.57
CA MET A 160 -11.65 17.58 -8.56
C MET A 160 -12.40 18.89 -8.81
N GLN A 161 -11.68 19.98 -9.02
CA GLN A 161 -12.26 21.30 -9.31
C GLN A 161 -13.13 21.26 -10.57
N GLU A 162 -12.64 20.72 -11.67
CA GLU A 162 -13.36 20.61 -12.95
C GLU A 162 -14.68 19.82 -12.79
N ARG A 163 -14.67 18.72 -12.00
CA ARG A 163 -15.87 17.93 -11.71
C ARG A 163 -16.89 18.70 -10.88
N TYR A 164 -16.46 19.42 -9.84
CA TYR A 164 -17.35 20.24 -9.03
C TYR A 164 -17.95 21.39 -9.85
N GLU A 165 -17.16 22.07 -10.67
CA GLU A 165 -17.65 23.14 -11.55
C GLU A 165 -18.68 22.61 -12.56
N ALA A 166 -18.43 21.45 -13.15
CA ALA A 166 -19.38 20.82 -14.07
C ALA A 166 -20.71 20.47 -13.38
N TRP A 167 -20.61 19.93 -12.17
CA TRP A 167 -21.80 19.59 -11.37
C TRP A 167 -22.62 20.85 -11.02
N TYR A 168 -22.00 21.91 -10.53
CA TYR A 168 -22.66 23.17 -10.22
C TYR A 168 -23.31 23.82 -11.45
N LYS A 169 -22.70 23.69 -12.63
CA LYS A 169 -23.27 24.22 -13.89
C LYS A 169 -24.51 23.42 -14.30
N ALA A 170 -24.48 22.09 -14.15
CA ALA A 170 -25.61 21.23 -14.46
C ALA A 170 -26.83 21.53 -13.57
N GLU A 171 -26.62 21.70 -12.27
CA GLU A 171 -27.69 22.02 -11.30
C GLU A 171 -28.35 23.38 -11.60
N ARG A 172 -27.58 24.40 -12.02
CA ARG A 172 -28.13 25.71 -12.39
C ARG A 172 -28.95 25.71 -13.68
N SER A 173 -28.85 24.65 -14.49
CA SER A 173 -29.61 24.51 -15.73
C SER A 173 -31.01 23.89 -15.53
N ILE A 174 -31.30 23.44 -14.29
CA ILE A 174 -32.56 22.78 -13.91
C ILE A 174 -33.51 23.79 -13.21
N CYS A 175 -33.03 24.98 -12.84
CA CYS A 175 -33.80 26.10 -12.31
C CYS A 175 -34.11 27.12 -13.39
#